data_008af8ddaa403f14f40f226af8797972
#
_entry.id   008af8ddaa403f14f40f226af8797972
#
_cell.length_a   1.000
_cell.length_b   1.000
_cell.length_c   1.000
_cell.angle_alpha   90.00
_cell.angle_beta   90.00
_cell.angle_gamma   90.00
#
_symmetry.space_group_name_H-M   'P 1'
#
loop_
_entity.id
_entity.type
_entity.pdbx_description
1 polymer ?
#
loop_
_entity_poly.entity_id
_entity_poly.type
_entity_poly.pdbx_seq_one_letter_code
_entity_poly.pdbx_strand_id
1 'polypeptide(L)'
;MGDHAVGAVGGAYDNGCPDSLVACLIHEEIAVRHLAMPPDVDFLASFNVMYRRGVLETLDGFDERYLRGQDAELAFRTVDAGHRLRFEYTSRVAHFHERNLLAYFRAQFLQGYWRALLHFEHRGRTTGDSYSRLSDHLQPPVALLILASSPMLAFPALAWLPLALLTALLLLQAPMVLCLRKRAGLRIAASFAVMSALRAFWRGVGLARGTIAQVINRNRSRAS
;
A
#
# COMPACT_ATOMS: atom_id res chain seq x y z
N MET A 1 2.64 -26.37 6.71
CA MET A 1 4.02 -26.11 6.22
C MET A 1 4.81 -27.41 6.00
N GLY A 2 4.25 -28.40 5.30
CA GLY A 2 4.97 -29.64 4.96
C GLY A 2 6.06 -29.48 3.89
N ASP A 3 5.92 -28.49 3.00
CA ASP A 3 6.88 -28.19 1.93
C ASP A 3 7.99 -27.25 2.46
N HIS A 4 9.22 -27.71 2.46
CA HIS A 4 10.39 -26.97 2.96
C HIS A 4 10.73 -25.72 2.14
N ALA A 5 10.29 -25.62 0.88
CA ALA A 5 10.46 -24.44 0.05
C ALA A 5 9.56 -23.27 0.46
N VAL A 6 8.48 -23.55 1.24
CA VAL A 6 7.59 -22.49 1.76
C VAL A 6 8.20 -21.87 3.01
N GLY A 7 8.63 -20.60 2.92
CA GLY A 7 9.21 -19.83 4.02
C GLY A 7 8.19 -19.20 4.95
N ALA A 8 7.03 -18.77 4.41
CA ALA A 8 5.94 -18.23 5.22
C ALA A 8 4.57 -18.53 4.60
N VAL A 9 3.54 -18.51 5.46
CA VAL A 9 2.13 -18.61 5.08
C VAL A 9 1.38 -17.47 5.75
N GLY A 10 0.65 -16.68 4.97
CA GLY A 10 -0.23 -15.62 5.46
C GLY A 10 -1.69 -15.88 5.14
N GLY A 11 -2.57 -15.14 5.77
CA GLY A 11 -4.02 -15.30 5.62
C GLY A 11 -4.77 -13.97 5.48
N ALA A 12 -6.07 -14.09 5.30
CA ALA A 12 -7.00 -12.98 5.14
C ALA A 12 -7.46 -12.40 6.49
N TYR A 13 -8.24 -11.32 6.41
CA TYR A 13 -8.81 -10.63 7.58
C TYR A 13 -10.33 -10.58 7.51
N ASP A 14 -10.94 -10.58 8.70
CA ASP A 14 -12.31 -10.17 8.92
C ASP A 14 -12.34 -8.77 9.55
N ASN A 15 -13.43 -8.04 9.35
CA ASN A 15 -13.58 -6.70 9.91
C ASN A 15 -13.93 -6.77 11.41
N GLY A 16 -12.99 -6.37 12.26
CA GLY A 16 -13.20 -6.27 13.71
C GLY A 16 -13.97 -5.00 14.16
N CYS A 17 -14.28 -4.08 13.23
CA CYS A 17 -14.98 -2.81 13.51
C CYS A 17 -16.10 -2.54 12.49
N PRO A 18 -17.12 -3.40 12.38
CA PRO A 18 -18.18 -3.28 11.35
C PRO A 18 -19.11 -2.09 11.57
N ASP A 19 -19.11 -1.48 12.74
CA ASP A 19 -19.87 -0.28 13.12
C ASP A 19 -19.26 1.03 12.59
N SER A 20 -18.00 1.01 12.12
CA SER A 20 -17.32 2.18 11.60
C SER A 20 -17.28 2.18 10.07
N LEU A 21 -17.82 3.25 9.45
CA LEU A 21 -17.76 3.40 8.00
C LEU A 21 -16.31 3.40 7.48
N VAL A 22 -15.40 4.09 8.17
CA VAL A 22 -13.97 4.14 7.78
C VAL A 22 -13.36 2.75 7.80
N ALA A 23 -13.60 1.98 8.87
CA ALA A 23 -13.12 0.61 8.98
C ALA A 23 -13.74 -0.30 7.89
N CYS A 24 -15.03 -0.14 7.59
CA CYS A 24 -15.69 -0.86 6.50
C CYS A 24 -15.06 -0.54 5.14
N LEU A 25 -14.76 0.73 4.84
CA LEU A 25 -14.14 1.14 3.57
C LEU A 25 -12.74 0.51 3.42
N ILE A 26 -11.95 0.52 4.49
CA ILE A 26 -10.62 -0.11 4.52
C ILE A 26 -10.74 -1.62 4.33
N HIS A 27 -11.65 -2.25 5.08
CA HIS A 27 -11.85 -3.69 5.01
C HIS A 27 -12.29 -4.17 3.63
N GLU A 28 -13.28 -3.51 3.02
CA GLU A 28 -13.79 -3.91 1.72
C GLU A 28 -12.72 -3.80 0.61
N GLU A 29 -11.85 -2.78 0.65
CA GLU A 29 -10.71 -2.69 -0.24
C GLU A 29 -9.76 -3.88 -0.04
N ILE A 30 -9.41 -4.20 1.20
CA ILE A 30 -8.52 -5.32 1.55
C ILE A 30 -9.15 -6.65 1.11
N ALA A 31 -10.44 -6.84 1.36
CA ALA A 31 -11.15 -8.05 0.97
C ALA A 31 -11.14 -8.27 -0.57
N VAL A 32 -11.33 -7.20 -1.35
CA VAL A 32 -11.21 -7.27 -2.82
C VAL A 32 -9.78 -7.66 -3.24
N ARG A 33 -8.76 -7.11 -2.58
CA ARG A 33 -7.36 -7.45 -2.86
C ARG A 33 -7.05 -8.90 -2.52
N HIS A 34 -7.45 -9.36 -1.32
CA HIS A 34 -7.24 -10.74 -0.87
C HIS A 34 -7.93 -11.77 -1.78
N LEU A 35 -9.14 -11.47 -2.26
CA LEU A 35 -9.83 -12.33 -3.24
C LEU A 35 -9.10 -12.46 -4.57
N ALA A 36 -8.28 -11.48 -4.92
CA ALA A 36 -7.51 -11.46 -6.16
C ALA A 36 -6.08 -12.01 -6.01
N MET A 37 -5.62 -12.27 -4.78
CA MET A 37 -4.27 -12.81 -4.53
C MET A 37 -4.17 -14.28 -4.99
N PRO A 38 -3.11 -14.65 -5.72
CA PRO A 38 -2.83 -16.05 -6.02
C PRO A 38 -2.35 -16.81 -4.77
N PRO A 39 -2.32 -18.15 -4.80
CA PRO A 39 -1.77 -18.95 -3.70
C PRO A 39 -0.29 -18.69 -3.40
N ASP A 40 0.55 -18.53 -4.44
CA ASP A 40 1.96 -18.14 -4.29
C ASP A 40 2.10 -16.65 -4.53
N VAL A 41 2.69 -15.95 -3.56
CA VAL A 41 2.75 -14.49 -3.49
C VAL A 41 4.17 -14.00 -3.21
N ASP A 42 4.40 -12.72 -3.39
CA ASP A 42 5.65 -12.04 -3.04
C ASP A 42 5.49 -11.01 -1.91
N PHE A 43 4.28 -10.92 -1.35
CA PHE A 43 3.95 -10.07 -0.22
C PHE A 43 3.00 -10.77 0.74
N LEU A 44 3.26 -10.63 2.05
CA LEU A 44 2.36 -11.04 3.13
C LEU A 44 2.37 -9.95 4.20
N ALA A 45 1.18 -9.52 4.62
CA ALA A 45 1.06 -8.56 5.72
C ALA A 45 1.22 -9.27 7.09
N SER A 46 1.88 -8.59 8.03
CA SER A 46 2.27 -9.16 9.33
C SER A 46 1.10 -9.44 10.29
N PHE A 47 -0.13 -9.01 9.99
CA PHE A 47 -1.28 -9.19 10.88
C PHE A 47 -1.79 -10.63 10.97
N ASN A 48 -1.56 -11.43 9.92
CA ASN A 48 -1.91 -12.84 9.86
C ASN A 48 -0.87 -13.59 9.04
N VAL A 49 0.27 -13.87 9.64
CA VAL A 49 1.38 -14.55 8.96
C VAL A 49 2.16 -15.44 9.93
N MET A 50 2.61 -16.57 9.43
CA MET A 50 3.50 -17.48 10.12
C MET A 50 4.73 -17.74 9.26
N TYR A 51 5.90 -17.38 9.75
CA TYR A 51 7.20 -17.66 9.14
C TYR A 51 7.82 -18.92 9.71
N ARG A 52 8.60 -19.62 8.93
CA ARG A 52 9.52 -20.63 9.48
C ARG A 52 10.59 -19.96 10.31
N ARG A 53 10.84 -20.48 11.52
CA ARG A 53 11.83 -19.93 12.43
C ARG A 53 13.22 -19.84 11.79
N GLY A 54 13.67 -20.91 11.11
CA GLY A 54 14.99 -20.93 10.46
C GLY A 54 15.10 -19.91 9.34
N VAL A 55 14.00 -19.53 8.65
CA VAL A 55 14.01 -18.45 7.64
C VAL A 55 14.19 -17.10 8.33
N LEU A 56 13.47 -16.84 9.44
CA LEU A 56 13.65 -15.60 10.20
C LEU A 56 15.05 -15.47 10.77
N GLU A 57 15.61 -16.55 11.33
CA GLU A 57 16.96 -16.57 11.88
C GLU A 57 18.03 -16.31 10.78
N THR A 58 17.88 -16.92 9.60
CA THR A 58 18.79 -16.71 8.46
C THR A 58 18.72 -15.28 7.91
N LEU A 59 17.54 -14.66 7.96
CA LEU A 59 17.31 -13.30 7.45
C LEU A 59 17.45 -12.22 8.53
N ASP A 60 17.85 -12.58 9.74
CA ASP A 60 17.98 -11.63 10.87
C ASP A 60 16.67 -10.89 11.22
N GLY A 61 15.52 -11.56 11.00
CA GLY A 61 14.20 -11.05 11.36
C GLY A 61 13.76 -9.81 10.59
N PHE A 62 13.03 -8.92 11.26
CA PHE A 62 12.58 -7.64 10.71
C PHE A 62 13.68 -6.59 10.75
N ASP A 63 13.78 -5.80 9.68
CA ASP A 63 14.65 -4.62 9.67
C ASP A 63 14.04 -3.50 10.54
N GLU A 64 14.65 -3.23 11.70
CA GLU A 64 14.17 -2.25 12.68
C GLU A 64 14.19 -0.80 12.18
N ARG A 65 14.85 -0.52 11.06
CA ARG A 65 14.81 0.79 10.41
C ARG A 65 13.42 1.13 9.87
N TYR A 66 12.60 0.10 9.59
CA TYR A 66 11.25 0.27 9.04
C TYR A 66 10.20 0.36 10.14
N LEU A 67 9.64 1.54 10.39
CA LEU A 67 8.46 1.69 11.26
C LEU A 67 7.14 1.36 10.53
N ARG A 68 7.15 1.31 9.20
CA ARG A 68 6.05 0.89 8.32
C ARG A 68 6.61 0.23 7.07
N GLY A 69 5.94 -0.82 6.58
CA GLY A 69 6.36 -1.58 5.41
C GLY A 69 7.44 -2.62 5.71
N GLN A 70 7.73 -2.87 6.99
CA GLN A 70 8.63 -3.93 7.46
C GLN A 70 8.17 -5.32 7.00
N ASP A 71 6.88 -5.52 6.84
CA ASP A 71 6.28 -6.74 6.32
C ASP A 71 6.59 -6.96 4.84
N ALA A 72 6.49 -5.91 4.02
CA ALA A 72 6.87 -5.96 2.62
C ALA A 72 8.39 -6.18 2.45
N GLU A 73 9.19 -5.49 3.25
CA GLU A 73 10.65 -5.61 3.24
C GLU A 73 11.09 -7.05 3.56
N LEU A 74 10.59 -7.63 4.65
CA LEU A 74 10.89 -9.01 5.02
C LEU A 74 10.38 -10.02 3.99
N ALA A 75 9.16 -9.80 3.44
CA ALA A 75 8.62 -10.64 2.39
C ALA A 75 9.52 -10.65 1.15
N PHE A 76 10.03 -9.49 0.72
CA PHE A 76 10.94 -9.37 -0.42
C PHE A 76 12.27 -10.08 -0.17
N ARG A 77 12.90 -9.90 1.02
CA ARG A 77 14.12 -10.65 1.37
C ARG A 77 13.89 -12.15 1.40
N THR A 78 12.72 -12.59 1.87
CA THR A 78 12.36 -14.01 1.92
C THR A 78 12.29 -14.62 0.52
N VAL A 79 11.65 -13.90 -0.42
CA VAL A 79 11.57 -14.34 -1.82
C VAL A 79 12.94 -14.30 -2.51
N ASP A 80 13.73 -13.23 -2.26
CA ASP A 80 15.07 -13.08 -2.84
C ASP A 80 16.06 -14.14 -2.31
N ALA A 81 15.81 -14.67 -1.10
CA ALA A 81 16.53 -15.83 -0.54
C ALA A 81 16.07 -17.19 -1.11
N GLY A 82 15.13 -17.20 -2.08
CA GLY A 82 14.67 -18.40 -2.76
C GLY A 82 13.51 -19.14 -2.05
N HIS A 83 12.93 -18.57 -1.02
CA HIS A 83 11.76 -19.13 -0.35
C HIS A 83 10.47 -18.68 -1.00
N ARG A 84 9.46 -19.56 -1.03
CA ARG A 84 8.10 -19.21 -1.46
C ARG A 84 7.29 -18.66 -0.29
N LEU A 85 6.46 -17.66 -0.58
CA LEU A 85 5.42 -17.17 0.32
C LEU A 85 4.08 -17.69 -0.17
N ARG A 86 3.24 -18.13 0.75
CA ARG A 86 1.93 -18.69 0.42
C ARG A 86 0.81 -17.91 1.09
N PHE A 87 -0.24 -17.60 0.32
CA PHE A 87 -1.44 -16.96 0.82
C PHE A 87 -2.57 -17.98 0.94
N GLU A 88 -3.14 -18.10 2.14
CA GLU A 88 -4.24 -19.00 2.45
C GLU A 88 -5.48 -18.19 2.83
N TYR A 89 -6.39 -18.02 1.88
CA TYR A 89 -7.58 -17.16 2.06
C TYR A 89 -8.50 -17.64 3.18
N THR A 90 -8.54 -18.95 3.47
CA THR A 90 -9.39 -19.56 4.51
C THR A 90 -8.86 -19.35 5.92
N SER A 91 -7.57 -19.05 6.07
CA SER A 91 -6.96 -18.62 7.33
C SER A 91 -7.33 -17.17 7.61
N ARG A 92 -8.18 -16.92 8.60
CA ARG A 92 -8.74 -15.58 8.86
C ARG A 92 -8.57 -15.18 10.31
N VAL A 93 -8.27 -13.89 10.52
CA VAL A 93 -8.22 -13.25 11.84
C VAL A 93 -9.06 -11.98 11.83
N ALA A 94 -9.67 -11.61 12.96
CA ALA A 94 -10.33 -10.34 13.09
C ALA A 94 -9.28 -9.22 13.14
N HIS A 95 -9.38 -8.25 12.23
CA HIS A 95 -8.49 -7.08 12.17
C HIS A 95 -9.27 -5.81 12.54
N PHE A 96 -8.75 -5.07 13.51
CA PHE A 96 -9.32 -3.81 13.98
C PHE A 96 -8.73 -2.66 13.16
N HIS A 97 -9.43 -2.27 12.11
CA HIS A 97 -9.03 -1.16 11.24
C HIS A 97 -9.18 0.21 11.91
N GLU A 98 -8.49 1.22 11.38
CA GLU A 98 -8.66 2.60 11.80
C GLU A 98 -10.15 3.01 11.68
N ARG A 99 -10.69 3.62 12.75
CA ARG A 99 -12.09 4.06 12.81
C ARG A 99 -12.24 5.55 12.52
N ASN A 100 -11.13 6.30 12.60
CA ASN A 100 -11.07 7.75 12.43
C ASN A 100 -10.35 8.12 11.14
N LEU A 101 -10.95 9.03 10.34
CA LEU A 101 -10.39 9.49 9.07
C LEU A 101 -9.02 10.17 9.23
N LEU A 102 -8.84 10.98 10.28
CA LEU A 102 -7.57 11.69 10.49
C LEU A 102 -6.46 10.70 10.85
N ALA A 103 -6.73 9.73 11.73
CA ALA A 103 -5.80 8.65 12.06
C ALA A 103 -5.46 7.83 10.80
N TYR A 104 -6.46 7.50 9.98
CA TYR A 104 -6.26 6.83 8.70
C TYR A 104 -5.34 7.63 7.76
N PHE A 105 -5.59 8.92 7.55
CA PHE A 105 -4.76 9.74 6.66
C PHE A 105 -3.35 9.94 7.19
N ARG A 106 -3.18 10.08 8.51
CA ARG A 106 -1.84 10.08 9.13
C ARG A 106 -1.09 8.77 8.87
N ALA A 107 -1.77 7.63 8.99
CA ALA A 107 -1.20 6.33 8.65
C ALA A 107 -0.82 6.25 7.16
N GLN A 108 -1.66 6.79 6.25
CA GLN A 108 -1.37 6.83 4.81
C GLN A 108 -0.17 7.72 4.46
N PHE A 109 0.00 8.88 5.14
CA PHE A 109 1.20 9.70 5.02
C PHE A 109 2.46 8.92 5.41
N LEU A 110 2.43 8.24 6.57
CA LEU A 110 3.56 7.42 7.02
C LEU A 110 3.84 6.25 6.07
N GLN A 111 2.80 5.60 5.54
CA GLN A 111 2.99 4.57 4.50
C GLN A 111 3.67 5.14 3.25
N GLY A 112 3.29 6.34 2.79
CA GLY A 112 3.98 7.02 1.69
C GLY A 112 5.45 7.31 2.02
N TYR A 113 5.72 7.83 3.20
CA TYR A 113 7.08 8.14 3.66
C TYR A 113 8.00 6.91 3.64
N TRP A 114 7.57 5.81 4.25
CA TRP A 114 8.37 4.58 4.34
C TRP A 114 8.42 3.82 3.01
N ARG A 115 7.42 3.98 2.13
CA ARG A 115 7.47 3.44 0.77
C ARG A 115 8.63 4.01 -0.04
N ALA A 116 9.05 5.27 0.22
CA ALA A 116 10.23 5.84 -0.41
C ALA A 116 11.49 5.01 -0.09
N LEU A 117 11.73 4.66 1.19
CA LEU A 117 12.87 3.82 1.59
C LEU A 117 12.80 2.46 0.90
N LEU A 118 11.64 1.82 0.91
CA LEU A 118 11.43 0.52 0.27
C LEU A 118 11.76 0.55 -1.23
N HIS A 119 11.36 1.61 -1.96
CA HIS A 119 11.67 1.78 -3.37
C HIS A 119 13.17 2.05 -3.62
N PHE A 120 13.86 2.70 -2.68
CA PHE A 120 15.30 2.93 -2.79
C PHE A 120 16.10 1.65 -2.58
N GLU A 121 15.66 0.76 -1.71
CA GLU A 121 16.36 -0.50 -1.37
C GLU A 121 15.94 -1.65 -2.30
N HIS A 122 14.66 -1.75 -2.67
CA HIS A 122 14.11 -2.81 -3.52
C HIS A 122 13.61 -2.29 -4.88
N ARG A 123 14.53 -1.79 -5.70
CA ARG A 123 14.21 -1.13 -7.00
C ARG A 123 13.43 -1.99 -7.97
N GLY A 124 13.65 -3.31 -7.97
CA GLY A 124 12.92 -4.26 -8.81
C GLY A 124 11.43 -4.43 -8.46
N ARG A 125 10.98 -3.90 -7.31
CA ARG A 125 9.62 -4.05 -6.77
C ARG A 125 8.79 -2.75 -6.80
N THR A 126 9.18 -1.80 -7.65
CA THR A 126 8.51 -0.49 -7.74
C THR A 126 7.21 -0.53 -8.55
N THR A 127 7.00 -1.56 -9.36
CA THR A 127 5.82 -1.70 -10.25
C THR A 127 4.62 -2.36 -9.58
N GLY A 128 4.79 -2.91 -8.40
CA GLY A 128 3.74 -3.60 -7.63
C GLY A 128 4.22 -4.92 -7.04
N ASP A 129 3.33 -5.55 -6.30
CA ASP A 129 3.48 -6.86 -5.69
C ASP A 129 2.14 -7.62 -5.79
N SER A 130 2.04 -8.83 -5.24
CA SER A 130 0.82 -9.64 -5.28
C SER A 130 -0.40 -8.97 -4.66
N TYR A 131 -0.19 -7.93 -3.82
CA TYR A 131 -1.25 -7.17 -3.15
C TYR A 131 -1.47 -5.79 -3.76
N SER A 132 -0.40 -5.10 -4.17
CA SER A 132 -0.40 -3.72 -4.67
C SER A 132 -0.23 -3.71 -6.20
N ARG A 133 -1.12 -3.02 -6.91
CA ARG A 133 -1.07 -2.89 -8.37
C ARG A 133 -0.26 -1.65 -8.77
N LEU A 134 0.22 -1.61 -10.00
CA LEU A 134 0.88 -0.42 -10.57
C LEU A 134 0.03 0.86 -10.40
N SER A 135 -1.30 0.76 -10.56
CA SER A 135 -2.21 1.87 -10.34
C SER A 135 -2.10 2.48 -8.94
N ASP A 136 -1.82 1.66 -7.90
CA ASP A 136 -1.66 2.13 -6.52
C ASP A 136 -0.36 2.94 -6.35
N HIS A 137 0.68 2.59 -7.11
CA HIS A 137 1.98 3.28 -7.10
C HIS A 137 1.95 4.57 -7.93
N LEU A 138 1.09 4.66 -8.94
CA LEU A 138 0.94 5.86 -9.78
C LEU A 138 0.06 6.95 -9.12
N GLN A 139 -0.89 6.58 -8.28
CA GLN A 139 -1.80 7.55 -7.64
C GLN A 139 -1.07 8.63 -6.81
N PRO A 140 -0.09 8.32 -5.93
CA PRO A 140 0.61 9.33 -5.13
C PRO A 140 1.39 10.35 -5.97
N PRO A 141 2.21 9.99 -6.96
CA PRO A 141 2.87 10.98 -7.81
C PRO A 141 1.90 11.80 -8.67
N VAL A 142 0.81 11.20 -9.17
CA VAL A 142 -0.23 11.97 -9.90
C VAL A 142 -0.88 13.00 -8.97
N ALA A 143 -1.18 12.64 -7.72
CA ALA A 143 -1.72 13.57 -6.74
C ALA A 143 -0.76 14.73 -6.43
N LEU A 144 0.56 14.49 -6.39
CA LEU A 144 1.57 15.54 -6.25
C LEU A 144 1.61 16.47 -7.48
N LEU A 145 1.48 15.91 -8.69
CA LEU A 145 1.41 16.71 -9.92
C LEU A 145 0.15 17.58 -9.95
N ILE A 146 -0.99 17.09 -9.44
CA ILE A 146 -2.21 17.91 -9.28
C ILE A 146 -1.93 19.09 -8.35
N LEU A 147 -1.30 18.86 -7.19
CA LEU A 147 -0.93 19.93 -6.26
C LEU A 147 0.02 20.94 -6.91
N ALA A 148 1.06 20.46 -7.57
CA ALA A 148 2.05 21.33 -8.22
C ALA A 148 1.46 22.14 -9.38
N SER A 149 0.50 21.57 -10.12
CA SER A 149 -0.17 22.26 -11.25
C SER A 149 -1.40 23.07 -10.83
N SER A 150 -1.84 23.01 -9.56
CA SER A 150 -3.05 23.71 -9.11
C SER A 150 -3.05 25.22 -9.33
N PRO A 151 -1.92 25.97 -9.28
CA PRO A 151 -1.92 27.40 -9.63
C PRO A 151 -2.31 27.68 -11.10
N MET A 152 -2.16 26.69 -11.99
CA MET A 152 -2.56 26.82 -13.40
C MET A 152 -4.07 26.96 -13.59
N LEU A 153 -4.89 26.59 -12.59
CA LEU A 153 -6.33 26.79 -12.60
C LEU A 153 -6.73 28.29 -12.72
N ALA A 154 -5.84 29.20 -12.29
CA ALA A 154 -6.05 30.64 -12.44
C ALA A 154 -5.90 31.13 -13.89
N PHE A 155 -5.34 30.34 -14.79
CA PHE A 155 -5.08 30.68 -16.18
C PHE A 155 -5.91 29.76 -17.10
N PRO A 156 -6.98 30.25 -17.79
CA PRO A 156 -7.88 29.42 -18.60
C PRO A 156 -7.16 28.54 -19.62
N ALA A 157 -6.09 29.04 -20.25
CA ALA A 157 -5.30 28.30 -21.24
C ALA A 157 -4.52 27.12 -20.66
N LEU A 158 -4.28 27.09 -19.35
CA LEU A 158 -3.49 26.05 -18.66
C LEU A 158 -4.33 25.19 -17.71
N ALA A 159 -5.57 25.59 -17.42
CA ALA A 159 -6.46 24.92 -16.46
C ALA A 159 -6.76 23.46 -16.83
N TRP A 160 -6.63 23.10 -18.12
CA TRP A 160 -6.85 21.73 -18.59
C TRP A 160 -5.87 20.71 -17.95
N LEU A 161 -4.63 21.13 -17.61
CA LEU A 161 -3.61 20.20 -17.10
C LEU A 161 -3.98 19.63 -15.72
N PRO A 162 -4.24 20.42 -14.65
CA PRO A 162 -4.67 19.86 -13.36
C PRO A 162 -5.99 19.10 -13.46
N LEU A 163 -6.91 19.48 -14.36
CA LEU A 163 -8.17 18.76 -14.59
C LEU A 163 -7.93 17.39 -15.27
N ALA A 164 -7.03 17.33 -16.25
CA ALA A 164 -6.64 16.06 -16.88
C ALA A 164 -5.94 15.13 -15.89
N LEU A 165 -5.07 15.64 -15.02
CA LEU A 165 -4.43 14.87 -13.96
C LEU A 165 -5.44 14.36 -12.93
N LEU A 166 -6.43 15.18 -12.56
CA LEU A 166 -7.53 14.74 -11.68
C LEU A 166 -8.34 13.62 -12.33
N THR A 167 -8.67 13.77 -13.61
CA THR A 167 -9.36 12.71 -14.38
C THR A 167 -8.53 11.43 -14.41
N ALA A 168 -7.21 11.52 -14.65
CA ALA A 168 -6.32 10.38 -14.62
C ALA A 168 -6.30 9.70 -13.24
N LEU A 169 -6.26 10.48 -12.14
CA LEU A 169 -6.33 9.93 -10.78
C LEU A 169 -7.63 9.15 -10.56
N LEU A 170 -8.78 9.69 -10.98
CA LEU A 170 -10.07 9.02 -10.87
C LEU A 170 -10.13 7.74 -11.72
N LEU A 171 -9.58 7.78 -12.93
CA LEU A 171 -9.50 6.59 -13.80
C LEU A 171 -8.62 5.49 -13.19
N LEU A 172 -7.50 5.84 -12.54
CA LEU A 172 -6.65 4.87 -11.83
C LEU A 172 -7.39 4.18 -10.67
N GLN A 173 -8.38 4.83 -10.08
CA GLN A 173 -9.19 4.30 -8.99
C GLN A 173 -10.42 3.53 -9.47
N ALA A 174 -10.89 3.81 -10.67
CA ALA A 174 -12.16 3.29 -11.20
C ALA A 174 -12.31 1.76 -11.10
N PRO A 175 -11.29 0.92 -11.40
CA PRO A 175 -11.43 -0.53 -11.28
C PRO A 175 -11.79 -0.99 -9.86
N MET A 176 -11.18 -0.40 -8.82
CA MET A 176 -11.48 -0.72 -7.43
C MET A 176 -12.88 -0.22 -7.04
N VAL A 177 -13.23 1.01 -7.40
CA VAL A 177 -14.56 1.59 -7.14
C VAL A 177 -15.67 0.77 -7.77
N LEU A 178 -15.49 0.32 -9.02
CA LEU A 178 -16.45 -0.54 -9.72
C LEU A 178 -16.58 -1.92 -9.06
N CYS A 179 -15.49 -2.49 -8.60
CA CYS A 179 -15.50 -3.74 -7.86
C CYS A 179 -16.27 -3.59 -6.53
N LEU A 180 -15.98 -2.53 -5.77
CA LEU A 180 -16.69 -2.22 -4.51
C LEU A 180 -18.19 -1.94 -4.73
N ARG A 181 -18.54 -1.27 -5.83
CA ARG A 181 -19.95 -1.05 -6.18
C ARG A 181 -20.72 -2.36 -6.35
N LYS A 182 -20.10 -3.34 -7.03
CA LYS A 182 -20.71 -4.67 -7.24
C LYS A 182 -20.79 -5.49 -5.95
N ARG A 183 -19.76 -5.37 -5.08
CA ARG A 183 -19.62 -6.18 -3.87
C ARG A 183 -20.39 -5.62 -2.67
N ALA A 184 -20.28 -4.32 -2.41
CA ALA A 184 -20.75 -3.67 -1.18
C ALA A 184 -21.74 -2.52 -1.43
N GLY A 185 -22.10 -2.28 -2.68
CA GLY A 185 -23.11 -1.31 -3.09
C GLY A 185 -22.58 0.12 -3.31
N LEU A 186 -23.49 0.99 -3.80
CA LEU A 186 -23.15 2.34 -4.25
C LEU A 186 -22.61 3.23 -3.12
N ARG A 187 -23.20 3.15 -1.92
CA ARG A 187 -22.80 3.98 -0.77
C ARG A 187 -21.32 3.74 -0.42
N ILE A 188 -20.90 2.48 -0.29
CA ILE A 188 -19.51 2.11 0.02
C ILE A 188 -18.59 2.55 -1.12
N ALA A 189 -18.96 2.29 -2.37
CA ALA A 189 -18.16 2.67 -3.53
C ALA A 189 -17.93 4.18 -3.63
N ALA A 190 -18.99 4.99 -3.45
CA ALA A 190 -18.89 6.45 -3.49
C ALA A 190 -18.06 7.01 -2.33
N SER A 191 -18.29 6.53 -1.10
CA SER A 191 -17.49 6.93 0.07
C SER A 191 -16.01 6.52 -0.10
N PHE A 192 -15.75 5.33 -0.64
CA PHE A 192 -14.40 4.87 -0.93
C PHE A 192 -13.71 5.72 -1.99
N ALA A 193 -14.40 6.12 -3.06
CA ALA A 193 -13.85 6.95 -4.12
C ALA A 193 -13.31 8.27 -3.55
N VAL A 194 -14.07 8.93 -2.69
CA VAL A 194 -13.65 10.17 -2.02
C VAL A 194 -12.47 9.91 -1.08
N MET A 195 -12.58 8.90 -0.23
CA MET A 195 -11.51 8.55 0.72
C MET A 195 -10.22 8.17 0.00
N SER A 196 -10.31 7.41 -1.10
CA SER A 196 -9.15 6.97 -1.89
C SER A 196 -8.49 8.14 -2.63
N ALA A 197 -9.28 9.09 -3.16
CA ALA A 197 -8.75 10.31 -3.78
C ALA A 197 -7.95 11.13 -2.76
N LEU A 198 -8.52 11.40 -1.60
CA LEU A 198 -7.82 12.12 -0.52
C LEU A 198 -6.57 11.35 -0.04
N ARG A 199 -6.66 10.03 0.09
CA ARG A 199 -5.52 9.16 0.42
C ARG A 199 -4.34 9.35 -0.51
N ALA A 200 -4.59 9.49 -1.83
CA ALA A 200 -3.52 9.66 -2.80
C ALA A 200 -2.66 10.92 -2.53
N PHE A 201 -3.29 12.02 -2.09
CA PHE A 201 -2.56 13.23 -1.70
C PHE A 201 -1.72 13.01 -0.44
N TRP A 202 -2.28 12.40 0.61
CA TRP A 202 -1.54 12.13 1.85
C TRP A 202 -0.36 11.19 1.62
N ARG A 203 -0.56 10.12 0.84
CA ARG A 203 0.54 9.23 0.44
C ARG A 203 1.57 9.95 -0.42
N GLY A 204 1.14 10.81 -1.34
CA GLY A 204 2.01 11.61 -2.20
C GLY A 204 2.93 12.52 -1.39
N VAL A 205 2.37 13.30 -0.47
CA VAL A 205 3.17 14.18 0.41
C VAL A 205 4.13 13.37 1.28
N GLY A 206 3.67 12.22 1.82
CA GLY A 206 4.53 11.30 2.55
C GLY A 206 5.69 10.78 1.69
N LEU A 207 5.40 10.33 0.46
CA LEU A 207 6.38 9.83 -0.50
C LEU A 207 7.43 10.90 -0.85
N ALA A 208 7.00 12.13 -1.14
CA ALA A 208 7.90 13.24 -1.43
C ALA A 208 8.84 13.53 -0.25
N ARG A 209 8.29 13.62 0.98
CA ARG A 209 9.08 13.82 2.18
C ARG A 209 10.07 12.69 2.43
N GLY A 210 9.63 11.43 2.26
CA GLY A 210 10.48 10.25 2.40
C GLY A 210 11.61 10.24 1.37
N THR A 211 11.32 10.57 0.11
CA THR A 211 12.31 10.67 -0.96
C THR A 211 13.37 11.72 -0.65
N ILE A 212 12.97 12.92 -0.22
CA ILE A 212 13.88 13.99 0.18
C ILE A 212 14.79 13.52 1.33
N ALA A 213 14.21 12.88 2.36
CA ALA A 213 14.99 12.36 3.49
C ALA A 213 16.05 11.33 3.04
N GLN A 214 15.69 10.41 2.14
CA GLN A 214 16.64 9.40 1.63
C GLN A 214 17.75 10.02 0.79
N VAL A 215 17.46 11.01 -0.05
CA VAL A 215 18.47 11.74 -0.83
C VAL A 215 19.46 12.46 0.09
N ILE A 216 18.96 13.16 1.12
CA ILE A 216 19.83 13.86 2.09
C ILE A 216 20.72 12.87 2.86
N ASN A 217 20.17 11.76 3.36
CA ASN A 217 20.91 10.75 4.10
C ASN A 217 22.02 10.12 3.26
N ARG A 218 21.73 9.80 1.99
CA ARG A 218 22.74 9.26 1.05
C ARG A 218 23.88 10.24 0.76
N ASN A 219 23.56 11.53 0.64
CA ASN A 219 24.58 12.55 0.40
C ASN A 219 25.49 12.70 1.62
N ARG A 220 24.94 12.61 2.83
CA ARG A 220 25.74 12.63 4.08
C ARG A 220 26.66 11.42 4.20
N SER A 221 26.17 10.21 3.91
CA SER A 221 27.00 8.99 3.98
C SER A 221 28.07 8.88 2.89
N ARG A 222 28.00 9.70 1.84
CA ARG A 222 29.06 9.79 0.81
C ARG A 222 30.11 10.86 1.13
N ALA A 223 29.81 11.77 2.05
CA ALA A 223 30.70 12.86 2.45
C ALA A 223 31.49 12.54 3.74
N SER A 224 31.14 11.44 4.43
CA SER A 224 31.85 10.85 5.57
C SER A 224 32.76 9.70 5.13
#